data_dcc2013197b940b3eb7342b1d3e96243
#
_entry.id   dcc2013197b940b3eb7342b1d3e96243
#
_cell.length_a   1.000
_cell.length_b   1.000
_cell.length_c   1.000
_cell.angle_alpha   90.00
_cell.angle_beta   90.00
_cell.angle_gamma   90.00
#
_symmetry.space_group_name_H-M   'P 1'
#
loop_
_entity.id
_entity.type
_entity.pdbx_description
1 polymer ?
#
loop_
_entity_poly.entity_id
_entity_poly.type
_entity_poly.pdbx_seq_one_letter_code
_entity_poly.pdbx_strand_id
1 'polypeptide(L)' 'MTKVIYKNGHYEVYKNGKFWCSADTRHEAEQDKEEAEKENGE' A
#
# COMPACT_ATOMS: atom_id res chain seq x y z
N MET A 1 7.63 7.82 0.68
CA MET A 1 6.76 7.66 -0.47
C MET A 1 6.09 6.32 -0.46
N THR A 2 4.85 6.30 -0.89
CA THR A 2 4.03 5.10 -0.85
C THR A 2 3.62 4.74 -2.27
N LYS A 3 3.60 3.45 -2.58
CA LYS A 3 3.14 3.04 -3.89
C LYS A 3 2.41 1.71 -3.79
N VAL A 4 1.56 1.48 -4.77
CA VAL A 4 0.78 0.26 -4.87
C VAL A 4 1.17 -0.45 -6.14
N ILE A 5 1.42 -1.74 -6.05
CA ILE A 5 1.68 -2.54 -7.25
C ILE A 5 0.73 -3.72 -7.28
N TYR A 6 0.48 -4.21 -8.48
CA TYR A 6 -0.37 -5.37 -8.68
C TYR A 6 0.53 -6.55 -9.03
N LYS A 7 0.36 -7.64 -8.31
CA LYS A 7 1.25 -8.77 -8.50
C LYS A 7 0.53 -10.06 -8.13
N ASN A 8 0.55 -11.02 -9.06
CA ASN A 8 0.03 -12.37 -8.78
C ASN A 8 -1.39 -12.36 -8.24
N GLY A 9 -2.25 -11.51 -8.80
CA GLY A 9 -3.65 -11.52 -8.43
C GLY A 9 -3.99 -10.73 -7.19
N HIS A 10 -3.06 -9.98 -6.66
CA HIS A 10 -3.37 -9.15 -5.51
C HIS A 10 -2.56 -7.87 -5.58
N TYR A 11 -2.85 -6.96 -4.68
CA TYR A 11 -2.15 -5.67 -4.62
C TYR A 11 -1.22 -5.65 -3.43
N GLU A 12 -0.10 -4.98 -3.59
CA GLU A 12 0.85 -4.82 -2.50
C GLU A 12 1.15 -3.34 -2.34
N VAL A 13 1.19 -2.90 -1.09
CA VAL A 13 1.47 -1.51 -0.75
C VAL A 13 2.87 -1.43 -0.19
N TYR A 14 3.68 -0.55 -0.76
CA TYR A 14 5.04 -0.35 -0.30
C TYR A 14 5.20 1.08 0.20
N LYS A 15 5.96 1.22 1.25
CA LYS A 15 6.21 2.51 1.84
C LYS A 15 7.72 2.68 2.00
N ASN A 16 8.25 3.71 1.34
CA ASN A 16 9.68 4.00 1.39
C ASN A 16 10.51 2.79 0.97
N GLY A 17 10.03 2.08 -0.04
CA GLY A 17 10.76 0.94 -0.56
C GLY A 17 10.61 -0.34 0.22
N LYS A 18 9.78 -0.34 1.24
CA LYS A 18 9.57 -1.52 2.06
C LYS A 18 8.14 -1.99 1.98
N PHE A 19 7.96 -3.29 2.05
CA PHE A 19 6.63 -3.87 2.05
C PHE A 19 5.85 -3.38 3.25
N TRP A 20 4.64 -2.89 2.99
CA TRP A 20 3.77 -2.40 4.06
C TRP A 20 2.65 -3.36 4.36
N CYS A 21 1.86 -3.68 3.33
CA CYS A 21 0.77 -4.63 3.50
C CYS A 21 0.28 -5.07 2.13
N SER A 22 -0.63 -6.03 2.12
CA SER A 22 -1.22 -6.49 0.87
C SER A 22 -2.72 -6.37 0.96
N ALA A 23 -3.37 -6.35 -0.19
CA ALA A 23 -4.81 -6.20 -0.27
C ALA A 23 -5.33 -7.04 -1.42
N ASP A 24 -6.56 -7.52 -1.27
CA ASP A 24 -7.18 -8.33 -2.31
C ASP A 24 -7.81 -7.49 -3.40
N THR A 25 -8.19 -6.26 -3.10
CA THR A 25 -8.86 -5.40 -4.07
C THR A 25 -8.13 -4.06 -4.12
N ARG A 26 -8.35 -3.39 -5.25
CA ARG A 26 -7.76 -2.08 -5.42
C ARG A 26 -8.27 -1.09 -4.39
N HIS A 27 -9.56 -1.19 -4.08
CA HIS A 27 -10.14 -0.28 -3.12
C HIS A 27 -9.45 -0.40 -1.76
N GLU A 28 -9.21 -1.61 -1.33
CA GLU A 28 -8.51 -1.82 -0.09
C GLU A 28 -7.06 -1.34 -0.17
N ALA A 29 -6.44 -1.59 -1.31
CA ALA A 29 -5.06 -1.15 -1.46
C ALA A 29 -4.94 0.36 -1.37
N GLU A 30 -5.89 1.07 -1.93
CA GLU A 30 -5.85 2.52 -1.86
C GLU A 30 -6.09 3.03 -0.46
N GLN A 31 -6.96 2.37 0.28
CA GLN A 31 -7.15 2.73 1.67
C GLN A 31 -5.90 2.47 2.49
N ASP A 32 -5.26 1.35 2.24
CA ASP A 32 -4.02 1.04 2.95
C ASP A 32 -2.93 2.04 2.61
N LYS A 33 -2.89 2.45 1.36
CA LYS A 33 -1.91 3.44 0.95
C LYS A 33 -2.13 4.75 1.70
N GLU A 34 -3.38 5.18 1.81
CA GLU A 34 -3.67 6.40 2.53
C GLU A 34 -3.22 6.30 3.99
N GLU A 35 -3.49 5.17 4.60
CA GLU A 35 -3.10 5.01 5.98
C GLU A 35 -1.59 5.01 6.15
N ALA A 36 -0.90 4.38 5.21
CA ALA A 36 0.55 4.39 5.27
C ALA A 36 1.09 5.80 5.16
N GLU A 37 0.47 6.61 4.31
CA GLU A 37 0.91 7.97 4.16
C GLU A 37 0.64 8.81 5.40
N LYS A 38 -0.47 8.55 6.07
CA LYS A 38 -0.76 9.24 7.31
C LYS A 38 0.22 8.86 8.40
N GLU A 39 0.54 7.58 8.46
CA GLU A 39 1.49 7.10 9.46
C GLU A 39 2.83 7.79 9.30
N ASN A 40 3.12 8.18 8.10
CA ASN A 40 4.38 8.77 7.80
C ASN A 40 4.56 10.13 8.44
N GLY A 41 3.49 10.72 8.85
CA GLY A 41 3.62 12.03 9.42
C GLY A 41 4.63 12.10 10.46
N GLU A 42 5.24 11.76 10.48
CA GLU A 42 6.14 12.08 11.28
C GLU A 42 6.87 12.18 11.03
#